data_6b23626cd728d4b3829bddb791502d4f
#
_entry.id   6b23626cd728d4b3829bddb791502d4f
#
_cell.length_a   1.000
_cell.length_b   1.000
_cell.length_c   1.000
_cell.angle_alpha   90.00
_cell.angle_beta   90.00
_cell.angle_gamma   90.00
#
_symmetry.space_group_name_H-M   'P 1'
#
loop_
_entity.id
_entity.type
_entity.pdbx_description
1 polymer ?
#
loop_
_entity_poly.entity_id
_entity_poly.type
_entity_poly.pdbx_seq_one_letter_code
_entity_poly.pdbx_strand_id
1 'polypeptide(L)'
;MNLKDIELVMLDGSTKTFGEIQGKVTMVVNVASRCGLSPQYETLEALQKKYKDKGFTVVGVPSNQFFQELKSSDDISDYCSTTWGVTFPMTEKAKLNGKNAHPLYKELTKAEDAEGNAGNVKWNFEKFLVLPNGEIKRFRPTTKPDAAPIIEAIEANLAK
;
A
#
# COMPACT_ATOMS: atom_id res chain seq x y z
N MET A 1 11.21 10.99 -10.66
CA MET A 1 11.80 10.76 -9.32
C MET A 1 11.93 9.27 -9.09
N ASN A 2 13.04 8.84 -8.55
CA ASN A 2 13.23 7.44 -8.19
C ASN A 2 12.49 7.12 -6.89
N LEU A 3 11.61 6.11 -6.91
CA LEU A 3 10.83 5.74 -5.73
C LEU A 3 11.70 5.44 -4.50
N LYS A 4 12.87 4.84 -4.71
CA LYS A 4 13.78 4.47 -3.61
C LYS A 4 14.18 5.65 -2.74
N ASP A 5 14.26 6.85 -3.32
CA ASP A 5 14.75 8.04 -2.64
C ASP A 5 13.65 8.81 -1.93
N ILE A 6 12.40 8.40 -2.06
CA ILE A 6 11.27 9.09 -1.44
C ILE A 6 11.26 8.81 0.07
N GLU A 7 11.26 9.87 0.87
CA GLU A 7 11.17 9.76 2.32
C GLU A 7 9.74 9.54 2.77
N LEU A 8 9.57 8.65 3.74
CA LEU A 8 8.30 8.32 4.36
C LEU A 8 8.42 8.49 5.86
N VAL A 9 7.47 9.19 6.47
CA VAL A 9 7.33 9.17 7.92
C VAL A 9 6.47 7.97 8.27
N MET A 10 7.01 7.09 9.11
CA MET A 10 6.33 5.86 9.48
C MET A 10 5.33 6.11 10.62
N LEU A 11 4.46 5.14 10.85
CA LEU A 11 3.41 5.25 11.86
C LEU A 11 3.98 5.48 13.28
N ASP A 12 5.18 4.97 13.54
CA ASP A 12 5.88 5.14 14.82
C ASP A 12 6.65 6.47 14.92
N GLY A 13 6.58 7.32 13.90
CA GLY A 13 7.25 8.62 13.85
C GLY A 13 8.65 8.59 13.25
N SER A 14 9.22 7.42 12.98
CA SER A 14 10.54 7.34 12.35
C SER A 14 10.45 7.72 10.86
N THR A 15 11.57 8.19 10.29
CA THR A 15 11.65 8.52 8.88
C THR A 15 12.50 7.48 8.17
N LYS A 16 11.98 6.93 7.07
CA LYS A 16 12.68 5.95 6.23
C LYS A 16 12.46 6.30 4.76
N THR A 17 13.40 5.89 3.91
CA THR A 17 13.17 5.97 2.47
C THR A 17 12.38 4.76 1.99
N PHE A 18 11.69 4.90 0.86
CA PHE A 18 10.98 3.76 0.26
C PHE A 18 11.95 2.60 0.01
N GLY A 19 13.17 2.91 -0.42
CA GLY A 19 14.20 1.89 -0.65
C GLY A 19 14.56 1.06 0.57
N GLU A 20 14.45 1.65 1.77
CA GLU A 20 14.75 0.93 3.02
C GLU A 20 13.65 -0.05 3.41
N ILE A 21 12.41 0.18 2.99
CA ILE A 21 11.27 -0.65 3.40
C ILE A 21 10.74 -1.54 2.28
N GLN A 22 11.12 -1.30 1.02
CA GLN A 22 10.61 -2.07 -0.10
C GLN A 22 11.15 -3.50 -0.10
N GLY A 23 10.34 -4.44 -0.61
CA GLY A 23 10.80 -5.77 -0.96
C GLY A 23 11.17 -5.86 -2.43
N LYS A 24 11.49 -7.06 -2.90
CA LYS A 24 11.65 -7.34 -4.32
C LYS A 24 10.38 -7.03 -5.09
N VAL A 25 9.22 -7.39 -4.51
CA VAL A 25 7.89 -6.96 -4.94
C VAL A 25 7.24 -6.25 -3.76
N THR A 26 6.71 -5.06 -3.98
CA THR A 26 6.08 -4.27 -2.93
C THR A 26 4.64 -3.92 -3.31
N MET A 27 3.69 -4.23 -2.43
CA MET A 27 2.31 -3.79 -2.61
C MET A 27 2.08 -2.55 -1.74
N VAL A 28 1.91 -1.40 -2.38
CA VAL A 28 1.53 -0.16 -1.69
C VAL A 28 0.01 -0.06 -1.73
N VAL A 29 -0.61 0.09 -0.58
CA VAL A 29 -2.06 0.15 -0.46
C VAL A 29 -2.46 1.26 0.50
N ASN A 30 -3.40 2.11 0.09
CA ASN A 30 -3.95 3.12 0.97
C ASN A 30 -5.05 2.49 1.81
N VAL A 31 -4.93 2.67 3.12
CA VAL A 31 -5.79 1.98 4.09
C VAL A 31 -6.61 2.96 4.91
N ALA A 32 -7.74 2.47 5.44
CA ALA A 32 -8.59 3.23 6.33
C ALA A 32 -9.27 2.29 7.31
N SER A 33 -9.44 2.74 8.55
CA SER A 33 -9.95 1.88 9.63
C SER A 33 -11.47 1.73 9.63
N ARG A 34 -12.19 2.72 9.10
CA ARG A 34 -13.66 2.79 9.14
C ARG A 34 -14.33 2.52 7.80
N CYS A 35 -13.61 1.96 6.85
CA CYS A 35 -14.13 1.63 5.52
C CYS A 35 -14.81 0.26 5.55
N GLY A 36 -15.86 0.09 4.74
CA GLY A 36 -16.49 -1.22 4.55
C GLY A 36 -15.55 -2.27 3.95
N LEU A 37 -14.45 -1.82 3.33
CA LEU A 37 -13.41 -2.72 2.80
C LEU A 37 -12.31 -3.04 3.82
N SER A 38 -12.40 -2.54 5.06
CA SER A 38 -11.38 -2.79 6.09
C SER A 38 -11.08 -4.27 6.35
N PRO A 39 -12.01 -5.23 6.15
CA PRO A 39 -11.64 -6.64 6.22
C PRO A 39 -10.54 -7.07 5.28
N GLN A 40 -10.20 -6.29 4.25
CA GLN A 40 -9.04 -6.54 3.40
C GLN A 40 -7.71 -6.50 4.18
N TYR A 41 -7.67 -5.86 5.36
CA TYR A 41 -6.50 -5.93 6.24
C TYR A 41 -6.10 -7.37 6.56
N GLU A 42 -7.07 -8.23 6.80
CA GLU A 42 -6.79 -9.64 7.10
C GLU A 42 -6.08 -10.33 5.94
N THR A 43 -6.56 -10.10 4.72
CA THR A 43 -5.96 -10.67 3.52
C THR A 43 -4.57 -10.08 3.26
N LEU A 44 -4.40 -8.77 3.47
CA LEU A 44 -3.09 -8.11 3.33
C LEU A 44 -2.07 -8.70 4.30
N GLU A 45 -2.46 -8.91 5.54
CA GLU A 45 -1.56 -9.50 6.53
C GLU A 45 -1.25 -10.96 6.20
N ALA A 46 -2.22 -11.71 5.68
CA ALA A 46 -1.99 -13.09 5.23
C ALA A 46 -0.95 -13.14 4.09
N LEU A 47 -1.03 -12.20 3.15
CA LEU A 47 -0.04 -12.09 2.07
C LEU A 47 1.34 -11.73 2.63
N GLN A 48 1.41 -10.81 3.59
CA GLN A 48 2.66 -10.43 4.25
C GLN A 48 3.33 -11.66 4.87
N LYS A 49 2.59 -12.45 5.63
CA LYS A 49 3.11 -13.63 6.29
C LYS A 49 3.55 -14.69 5.29
N LYS A 50 2.78 -14.88 4.22
CA LYS A 50 3.05 -15.93 3.23
C LYS A 50 4.30 -15.64 2.40
N TYR A 51 4.51 -14.40 2.00
CA TYR A 51 5.53 -14.05 1.01
C TYR A 51 6.70 -13.21 1.55
N LYS A 52 6.66 -12.77 2.81
CA LYS A 52 7.70 -11.91 3.39
C LYS A 52 9.10 -12.51 3.21
N ASP A 53 9.27 -13.78 3.54
CA ASP A 53 10.57 -14.45 3.46
C ASP A 53 11.02 -14.69 2.02
N LYS A 54 10.14 -14.48 1.05
CA LYS A 54 10.42 -14.63 -0.38
C LYS A 54 10.75 -13.29 -1.06
N GLY A 55 10.71 -12.19 -0.32
CA GLY A 55 11.03 -10.86 -0.83
C GLY A 55 9.84 -9.96 -1.12
N PHE A 56 8.65 -10.31 -0.65
CA PHE A 56 7.45 -9.49 -0.79
C PHE A 56 7.19 -8.71 0.50
N THR A 57 6.70 -7.48 0.37
CA THR A 57 6.14 -6.75 1.50
C THR A 57 4.93 -5.92 1.09
N VAL A 58 4.00 -5.76 2.01
CA VAL A 58 2.93 -4.77 1.92
C VAL A 58 3.43 -3.50 2.60
N VAL A 59 3.11 -2.34 2.05
CA VAL A 59 3.30 -1.04 2.69
C VAL A 59 1.93 -0.38 2.78
N GLY A 60 1.42 -0.22 3.97
CA GLY A 60 0.14 0.43 4.22
C GLY A 60 0.30 1.94 4.38
N VAL A 61 -0.52 2.72 3.68
CA VAL A 61 -0.52 4.18 3.75
C VAL A 61 -1.90 4.64 4.22
N PRO A 62 -2.06 4.93 5.51
CA PRO A 62 -3.34 5.44 6.00
C PRO A 62 -3.66 6.78 5.36
N SER A 63 -4.93 7.00 5.03
CA SER A 63 -5.37 8.27 4.48
C SER A 63 -6.77 8.59 4.97
N ASN A 64 -7.02 9.86 5.30
CA ASN A 64 -8.35 10.35 5.64
C ASN A 64 -8.97 11.13 4.47
N GLN A 65 -8.45 10.97 3.28
CA GLN A 65 -8.93 11.69 2.10
C GLN A 65 -10.39 11.35 1.78
N PHE A 66 -10.85 10.17 2.20
CA PHE A 66 -12.23 9.71 2.02
C PHE A 66 -12.99 9.70 3.36
N PHE A 67 -12.46 10.38 4.38
CA PHE A 67 -13.09 10.59 5.70
C PHE A 67 -13.39 9.30 6.48
N GLN A 68 -12.64 8.23 6.25
CA GLN A 68 -12.86 6.93 6.89
C GLN A 68 -11.65 6.44 7.71
N GLU A 69 -10.67 7.31 8.00
CA GLU A 69 -9.53 6.93 8.83
C GLU A 69 -9.62 7.59 10.21
N LEU A 70 -8.95 6.97 11.19
CA LEU A 70 -8.84 7.48 12.55
C LEU A 70 -7.94 8.72 12.58
N LYS A 71 -8.08 9.55 13.65
CA LYS A 71 -7.42 10.85 13.71
C LYS A 71 -5.93 10.78 13.97
N SER A 72 -5.48 9.92 14.87
CA SER A 72 -4.07 9.88 15.30
C SER A 72 -3.36 8.62 14.84
N SER A 73 -2.01 8.73 14.73
CA SER A 73 -1.17 7.57 14.42
C SER A 73 -1.28 6.50 15.51
N ASP A 74 -1.39 6.89 16.77
CA ASP A 74 -1.55 5.94 17.87
C ASP A 74 -2.86 5.16 17.76
N ASP A 75 -3.96 5.82 17.43
CA ASP A 75 -5.25 5.17 17.24
C ASP A 75 -5.22 4.20 16.06
N ILE A 76 -4.56 4.57 14.96
CA ILE A 76 -4.41 3.71 13.79
C ILE A 76 -3.57 2.48 14.16
N SER A 77 -2.45 2.70 14.84
CA SER A 77 -1.56 1.62 15.27
C SER A 77 -2.30 0.63 16.18
N ASP A 78 -3.02 1.12 17.17
CA ASP A 78 -3.79 0.28 18.09
C ASP A 78 -4.87 -0.51 17.37
N TYR A 79 -5.62 0.15 16.47
CA TYR A 79 -6.66 -0.51 15.69
C TYR A 79 -6.08 -1.65 14.82
N CYS A 80 -5.01 -1.36 14.09
CA CYS A 80 -4.42 -2.33 13.18
C CYS A 80 -3.83 -3.53 13.92
N SER A 81 -3.12 -3.29 15.03
CA SER A 81 -2.53 -4.39 15.80
C SER A 81 -3.57 -5.20 16.56
N THR A 82 -4.56 -4.54 17.17
CA THR A 82 -5.57 -5.19 18.02
C THR A 82 -6.61 -5.94 17.19
N THR A 83 -7.10 -5.31 16.12
CA THR A 83 -8.20 -5.87 15.31
C THR A 83 -7.70 -6.86 14.27
N TRP A 84 -6.56 -6.57 13.61
CA TRP A 84 -6.11 -7.34 12.45
C TRP A 84 -4.73 -7.98 12.61
N GLY A 85 -3.99 -7.64 13.68
CA GLY A 85 -2.65 -8.19 13.91
C GLY A 85 -1.64 -7.79 12.83
N VAL A 86 -1.74 -6.58 12.30
CA VAL A 86 -0.91 -6.09 11.20
C VAL A 86 0.56 -6.06 11.58
N THR A 87 1.42 -6.68 10.75
CA THR A 87 2.88 -6.69 10.92
C THR A 87 3.61 -6.00 9.78
N PHE A 88 2.93 -5.67 8.68
CA PHE A 88 3.58 -4.97 7.56
C PHE A 88 3.84 -3.50 7.90
N PRO A 89 4.86 -2.87 7.26
CA PRO A 89 5.16 -1.45 7.49
C PRO A 89 3.98 -0.56 7.15
N MET A 90 3.77 0.46 7.97
CA MET A 90 2.74 1.48 7.73
C MET A 90 3.33 2.86 7.90
N THR A 91 2.90 3.80 7.04
CA THR A 91 3.27 5.20 7.16
C THR A 91 2.27 5.95 8.04
N GLU A 92 2.61 7.19 8.40
CA GLU A 92 1.60 8.10 8.94
C GLU A 92 0.57 8.44 7.87
N LYS A 93 -0.53 9.08 8.26
CA LYS A 93 -1.56 9.49 7.29
C LYS A 93 -0.96 10.39 6.20
N ALA A 94 -1.36 10.15 4.95
CA ALA A 94 -0.87 10.89 3.81
C ALA A 94 -2.02 11.30 2.88
N LYS A 95 -1.79 12.36 2.12
CA LYS A 95 -2.68 12.77 1.04
C LYS A 95 -2.31 12.01 -0.23
N LEU A 96 -3.31 11.54 -0.94
CA LEU A 96 -3.13 10.64 -2.09
C LEU A 96 -3.27 11.34 -3.43
N ASN A 97 -4.08 12.40 -3.48
CA ASN A 97 -4.48 13.06 -4.73
C ASN A 97 -4.18 14.55 -4.69
N GLY A 98 -4.12 15.17 -5.89
CA GLY A 98 -3.97 16.60 -6.03
C GLY A 98 -2.53 17.08 -5.90
N LYS A 99 -2.34 18.39 -5.92
CA LYS A 99 -1.00 18.98 -5.88
C LYS A 99 -0.28 18.78 -4.56
N ASN A 100 -1.04 18.53 -3.48
CA ASN A 100 -0.48 18.29 -2.15
C ASN A 100 -0.33 16.82 -1.82
N ALA A 101 -0.51 15.92 -2.81
CA ALA A 101 -0.33 14.50 -2.62
C ALA A 101 1.10 14.18 -2.19
N HIS A 102 1.24 13.16 -1.37
CA HIS A 102 2.57 12.66 -0.98
C HIS A 102 3.37 12.31 -2.23
N PRO A 103 4.69 12.60 -2.28
CA PRO A 103 5.51 12.30 -3.46
C PRO A 103 5.39 10.87 -3.96
N LEU A 104 5.26 9.89 -3.06
CA LEU A 104 5.05 8.49 -3.43
C LEU A 104 3.80 8.34 -4.31
N TYR A 105 2.68 8.95 -3.90
CA TYR A 105 1.43 8.83 -4.65
C TYR A 105 1.42 9.68 -5.93
N LYS A 106 2.21 10.75 -5.99
CA LYS A 106 2.39 11.47 -7.26
C LYS A 106 3.00 10.57 -8.33
N GLU A 107 3.90 9.67 -7.93
CA GLU A 107 4.50 8.71 -8.86
C GLU A 107 3.57 7.52 -9.12
N LEU A 108 2.97 6.94 -8.07
CA LEU A 108 2.10 5.78 -8.21
C LEU A 108 0.88 6.05 -9.09
N THR A 109 0.26 7.22 -8.95
CA THR A 109 -0.97 7.55 -9.69
C THR A 109 -0.74 7.79 -11.18
N LYS A 110 0.50 7.81 -11.65
CA LYS A 110 0.82 7.79 -13.08
C LYS A 110 0.59 6.42 -13.70
N ALA A 111 0.54 5.37 -12.87
CA ALA A 111 0.33 4.01 -13.37
C ALA A 111 -1.12 3.79 -13.79
N GLU A 112 -1.30 2.98 -14.83
CA GLU A 112 -2.61 2.60 -15.34
C GLU A 112 -3.05 1.26 -14.75
N ASP A 113 -4.39 1.10 -14.62
CA ASP A 113 -4.96 -0.21 -14.29
C ASP A 113 -5.06 -1.08 -15.56
N ALA A 114 -5.66 -2.27 -15.44
CA ALA A 114 -5.79 -3.19 -16.57
C ALA A 114 -6.64 -2.63 -17.72
N GLU A 115 -7.46 -1.61 -17.46
CA GLU A 115 -8.31 -0.95 -18.45
C GLU A 115 -7.67 0.30 -19.04
N GLY A 116 -6.43 0.61 -18.66
CA GLY A 116 -5.70 1.77 -19.17
C GLY A 116 -6.02 3.08 -18.46
N ASN A 117 -6.60 3.02 -17.26
CA ASN A 117 -6.97 4.22 -16.51
C ASN A 117 -5.92 4.56 -15.45
N ALA A 118 -5.34 5.75 -15.58
CA ALA A 118 -4.44 6.34 -14.59
C ALA A 118 -5.18 7.44 -13.80
N GLY A 119 -4.45 8.19 -12.98
CA GLY A 119 -4.97 9.35 -12.27
C GLY A 119 -5.33 9.04 -10.82
N ASN A 120 -6.21 9.87 -10.27
CA ASN A 120 -6.52 9.87 -8.84
C ASN A 120 -6.95 8.53 -8.28
N VAL A 121 -6.51 8.26 -7.05
CA VAL A 121 -7.08 7.19 -6.21
C VAL A 121 -8.52 7.57 -5.89
N LYS A 122 -9.46 6.66 -6.12
CA LYS A 122 -10.91 6.94 -6.00
C LYS A 122 -11.51 6.49 -4.69
N TRP A 123 -10.85 5.56 -3.99
CA TRP A 123 -11.36 5.04 -2.72
C TRP A 123 -10.22 4.35 -1.94
N ASN A 124 -10.54 3.94 -0.70
CA ASN A 124 -9.60 3.21 0.15
C ASN A 124 -9.29 1.82 -0.41
N PHE A 125 -8.10 1.28 -0.09
CA PHE A 125 -7.65 -0.06 -0.48
C PHE A 125 -7.39 -0.22 -1.99
N GLU A 126 -6.98 0.84 -2.67
CA GLU A 126 -6.40 0.71 -4.00
C GLU A 126 -4.99 0.17 -3.90
N LYS A 127 -4.61 -0.78 -4.76
CA LYS A 127 -3.33 -1.50 -4.66
C LYS A 127 -2.44 -1.13 -5.83
N PHE A 128 -1.17 -0.89 -5.51
CA PHE A 128 -0.11 -0.69 -6.51
C PHE A 128 0.98 -1.72 -6.24
N LEU A 129 1.27 -2.59 -7.22
CA LEU A 129 2.40 -3.51 -7.14
C LEU A 129 3.60 -2.89 -7.80
N VAL A 130 4.64 -2.62 -7.02
CA VAL A 130 5.92 -2.14 -7.52
C VAL A 130 6.81 -3.35 -7.76
N LEU A 131 7.19 -3.58 -9.02
CA LEU A 131 7.92 -4.77 -9.45
C LEU A 131 9.43 -4.50 -9.48
N PRO A 132 10.27 -5.56 -9.52
CA PRO A 132 11.72 -5.38 -9.45
C PRO A 132 12.31 -4.54 -10.60
N ASN A 133 11.66 -4.54 -11.76
CA ASN A 133 12.10 -3.75 -12.92
C ASN A 133 11.61 -2.29 -12.90
N GLY A 134 10.90 -1.89 -11.84
CA GLY A 134 10.33 -0.55 -11.72
C GLY A 134 8.93 -0.40 -12.30
N GLU A 135 8.40 -1.42 -12.97
CA GLU A 135 7.02 -1.41 -13.45
C GLU A 135 6.07 -1.38 -12.27
N ILE A 136 4.94 -0.67 -12.42
CA ILE A 136 3.90 -0.59 -11.40
C ILE A 136 2.60 -1.11 -12.00
N LYS A 137 2.02 -2.12 -11.37
CA LYS A 137 0.69 -2.64 -11.72
C LYS A 137 -0.33 -2.12 -10.72
N ARG A 138 -1.46 -1.66 -11.23
CA ARG A 138 -2.49 -0.99 -10.43
C ARG A 138 -3.77 -1.80 -10.41
N PHE A 139 -4.34 -1.99 -9.20
CA PHE A 139 -5.59 -2.71 -9.00
C PHE A 139 -6.53 -1.85 -8.16
N ARG A 140 -7.79 -1.77 -8.58
CA ARG A 140 -8.77 -0.91 -7.94
C ARG A 140 -9.24 -1.46 -6.59
N PRO A 141 -9.89 -0.61 -5.75
CA PRO A 141 -10.22 -0.98 -4.36
C PRO A 141 -11.00 -2.28 -4.17
N THR A 142 -11.97 -2.54 -5.04
CA THR A 142 -12.82 -3.74 -4.92
C THR A 142 -12.13 -5.03 -5.36
N THR A 143 -10.98 -4.94 -6.01
CA THR A 143 -10.16 -6.12 -6.31
C THR A 143 -9.51 -6.59 -5.03
N LYS A 144 -9.84 -7.80 -4.59
CA LYS A 144 -9.29 -8.34 -3.34
C LYS A 144 -7.77 -8.51 -3.44
N PRO A 145 -7.03 -8.29 -2.34
CA PRO A 145 -5.57 -8.39 -2.38
C PRO A 145 -5.04 -9.75 -2.83
N ASP A 146 -5.81 -10.82 -2.63
CA ASP A 146 -5.46 -12.18 -3.03
C ASP A 146 -6.13 -12.62 -4.33
N ALA A 147 -6.67 -11.68 -5.12
CA ALA A 147 -7.26 -12.02 -6.42
C ALA A 147 -6.21 -12.66 -7.33
N ALA A 148 -6.65 -13.57 -8.21
CA ALA A 148 -5.74 -14.34 -9.06
C ALA A 148 -4.73 -13.47 -9.84
N PRO A 149 -5.12 -12.36 -10.49
CA PRO A 149 -4.15 -11.51 -11.20
C PRO A 149 -3.07 -10.93 -10.30
N ILE A 150 -3.41 -10.62 -9.04
CA ILE A 150 -2.45 -10.09 -8.07
C ILE A 150 -1.47 -11.18 -7.63
N ILE A 151 -1.98 -12.36 -7.25
CA ILE A 151 -1.16 -13.50 -6.84
C ILE A 151 -0.21 -13.92 -7.97
N GLU A 152 -0.71 -14.01 -9.19
CA GLU A 152 0.10 -14.35 -10.35
C GLU A 152 1.24 -13.36 -10.57
N ALA A 153 0.96 -12.06 -10.45
CA ALA A 153 1.97 -11.01 -10.60
C ALA A 153 3.03 -11.08 -9.49
N ILE A 154 2.60 -11.32 -8.25
CA ILE A 154 3.52 -11.46 -7.12
C ILE A 154 4.45 -12.66 -7.35
N GLU A 155 3.89 -13.84 -7.60
CA GLU A 155 4.66 -15.07 -7.73
C GLU A 155 5.60 -15.05 -8.93
N ALA A 156 5.14 -14.55 -10.08
CA ALA A 156 5.95 -14.44 -11.28
C ALA A 156 7.17 -13.52 -11.07
N ASN A 157 7.00 -12.44 -10.32
CA ASN A 157 8.07 -11.47 -10.11
C ASN A 157 8.98 -11.82 -8.92
N LEU A 158 8.52 -12.62 -7.98
CA LEU A 158 9.39 -13.17 -6.93
C LEU A 158 10.31 -14.25 -7.47
N ALA A 159 9.89 -14.96 -8.51
CA ALA A 159 10.69 -16.02 -9.13
C ALA A 159 11.85 -15.48 -9.99
N LYS A 160 11.83 -14.20 -10.34
CA LYS A 160 12.88 -13.58 -11.17
C LYS A 160 14.16 -13.26 -10.32
#